data_5fbd837f97e8b65540230aec83458924
#
_entry.id   5fbd837f97e8b65540230aec83458924
#
_cell.length_a   1.000
_cell.length_b   1.000
_cell.length_c   1.000
_cell.angle_alpha   90.00
_cell.angle_beta   90.00
_cell.angle_gamma   90.00
#
_symmetry.space_group_name_H-M   'P 1'
#
loop_
_entity.id
_entity.type
_entity.pdbx_description
1 polymer ?
#
loop_
_entity_poly.entity_id
_entity_poly.type
_entity_poly.pdbx_seq_one_letter_code
_entity_poly.pdbx_strand_id
1 'polypeptide(L)'
;MPKKDSKNTKSKIVSAAWRLFYEYGYEDTTVDEIIRESGTSKGSFYHYFKTKEELMGTLAYLFDEKYTEIWPEVLKIDNAFEKLIFMNERLFGMIEDSISIDLVARLYSSQLVTKGEKQFIDYSRVYYKLLRNVVSDGQKSGEI
;
A
#
# COMPACT_ATOMS: atom_id res chain seq x y z
N MET A 1 13.21 10.88 -20.86
CA MET A 1 12.92 11.35 -19.50
C MET A 1 12.97 10.19 -18.53
N PRO A 2 14.20 9.82 -18.11
CA PRO A 2 14.38 8.54 -17.39
C PRO A 2 13.67 8.46 -16.03
N LYS A 3 13.59 9.54 -15.27
CA LYS A 3 13.04 9.51 -13.90
C LYS A 3 11.51 9.33 -13.83
N LYS A 4 10.78 9.85 -14.80
CA LYS A 4 9.32 9.75 -14.83
C LYS A 4 8.87 8.36 -15.30
N ASP A 5 9.61 7.80 -16.26
CA ASP A 5 9.35 6.46 -16.80
C ASP A 5 9.68 5.36 -15.79
N SER A 6 10.74 5.53 -14.97
CA SER A 6 11.13 4.54 -13.97
C SER A 6 10.10 4.42 -12.84
N LYS A 7 9.56 5.54 -12.34
CA LYS A 7 8.53 5.55 -11.30
C LYS A 7 7.23 4.90 -11.82
N ASN A 8 6.88 5.17 -13.07
CA ASN A 8 5.73 4.58 -13.72
C ASN A 8 5.90 3.06 -13.94
N THR A 9 7.10 2.63 -14.32
CA THR A 9 7.43 1.20 -14.51
C THR A 9 7.28 0.42 -13.20
N LYS A 10 7.83 0.93 -12.10
CA LYS A 10 7.69 0.30 -10.78
C LYS A 10 6.22 0.19 -10.37
N SER A 11 5.46 1.25 -10.54
CA SER A 11 4.02 1.27 -10.23
C SER A 11 3.24 0.26 -11.07
N LYS A 12 3.55 0.11 -12.35
CA LYS A 12 2.95 -0.91 -13.22
C LYS A 12 3.21 -2.32 -12.73
N ILE A 13 4.45 -2.60 -12.32
CA ILE A 13 4.84 -3.92 -11.79
C ILE A 13 4.07 -4.21 -10.51
N VAL A 14 4.04 -3.27 -9.57
CA VAL A 14 3.34 -3.42 -8.29
C VAL A 14 1.84 -3.65 -8.51
N SER A 15 1.20 -2.84 -9.35
CA SER A 15 -0.23 -2.97 -9.62
C SER A 15 -0.58 -4.30 -10.29
N ALA A 16 0.23 -4.75 -11.25
CA ALA A 16 0.04 -6.03 -11.92
C ALA A 16 0.21 -7.20 -10.94
N ALA A 17 1.24 -7.14 -10.08
CA ALA A 17 1.50 -8.17 -9.08
C ALA A 17 0.32 -8.33 -8.11
N TRP A 18 -0.18 -7.23 -7.56
CA TRP A 18 -1.27 -7.28 -6.59
C TRP A 18 -2.58 -7.73 -7.20
N ARG A 19 -2.88 -7.37 -8.45
CA ARG A 19 -4.04 -7.87 -9.19
C ARG A 19 -3.97 -9.38 -9.39
N LEU A 20 -2.81 -9.90 -9.79
CA LEU A 20 -2.61 -11.34 -9.97
C LEU A 20 -2.64 -12.10 -8.64
N PHE A 21 -2.07 -11.53 -7.58
CA PHE A 21 -2.13 -12.13 -6.24
C PHE A 21 -3.56 -12.23 -5.73
N TYR A 22 -4.38 -11.22 -6.00
CA TYR A 22 -5.79 -11.23 -5.63
C TYR A 22 -6.58 -12.28 -6.42
N GLU A 23 -6.35 -12.34 -7.73
CA GLU A 23 -7.13 -13.20 -8.64
C GLU A 23 -6.72 -14.67 -8.54
N TYR A 24 -5.42 -14.96 -8.50
CA TYR A 24 -4.88 -16.32 -8.55
C TYR A 24 -4.21 -16.79 -7.26
N GLY A 25 -3.99 -15.90 -6.33
CA GLY A 25 -3.24 -16.17 -5.11
C GLY A 25 -1.75 -15.92 -5.27
N TYR A 26 -1.08 -15.70 -4.14
CA TYR A 26 0.36 -15.39 -4.11
C TYR A 26 1.21 -16.56 -4.63
N GLU A 27 0.93 -17.79 -4.13
CA GLU A 27 1.73 -18.97 -4.49
C GLU A 27 1.62 -19.33 -5.97
N ASP A 28 0.43 -19.18 -6.55
CA ASP A 28 0.14 -19.54 -7.93
C ASP A 28 0.49 -18.45 -8.94
N THR A 29 0.98 -17.29 -8.49
CA THR A 29 1.43 -16.20 -9.36
C THR A 29 2.94 -16.26 -9.56
N THR A 30 3.39 -16.31 -10.81
CA THR A 30 4.81 -16.33 -11.16
C THR A 30 5.32 -14.94 -11.53
N VAL A 31 6.64 -14.75 -11.39
CA VAL A 31 7.30 -13.50 -11.82
C VAL A 31 7.10 -13.26 -13.33
N ASP A 32 7.15 -14.31 -14.15
CA ASP A 32 6.95 -14.19 -15.60
C ASP A 32 5.54 -13.68 -15.94
N GLU A 33 4.52 -14.12 -15.20
CA GLU A 33 3.15 -13.63 -15.36
C GLU A 33 3.04 -12.16 -14.98
N ILE A 34 3.71 -11.73 -13.91
CA ILE A 34 3.74 -10.32 -13.48
C ILE A 34 4.40 -9.46 -14.54
N ILE A 35 5.52 -9.89 -15.09
CA ILE A 35 6.22 -9.18 -16.18
C ILE A 35 5.29 -9.00 -17.38
N ARG A 36 4.63 -10.07 -17.81
CA ARG A 36 3.71 -10.06 -18.93
C ARG A 36 2.54 -9.12 -18.69
N GLU A 37 1.88 -9.24 -17.55
CA GLU A 37 0.71 -8.46 -17.17
C GLU A 37 1.03 -6.97 -17.02
N SER A 38 2.20 -6.63 -16.51
CA SER A 38 2.64 -5.24 -16.34
C SER A 38 3.06 -4.57 -17.65
N GLY A 39 3.29 -5.36 -18.72
CA GLY A 39 3.80 -4.83 -19.98
C GLY A 39 5.23 -4.30 -19.87
N THR A 40 5.99 -4.74 -18.86
CA THR A 40 7.38 -4.34 -18.66
C THR A 40 8.34 -5.42 -19.14
N SER A 41 9.64 -5.09 -19.19
CA SER A 41 10.66 -6.05 -19.53
C SER A 41 11.13 -6.83 -18.30
N LYS A 42 11.71 -8.00 -18.53
CA LYS A 42 12.35 -8.81 -17.50
C LYS A 42 13.45 -8.03 -16.77
N GLY A 43 14.26 -7.29 -17.53
CA GLY A 43 15.30 -6.43 -16.98
C GLY A 43 14.77 -5.34 -16.07
N SER A 44 13.65 -4.72 -16.43
CA SER A 44 12.98 -3.72 -15.61
C SER A 44 12.47 -4.30 -14.30
N PHE A 45 11.86 -5.48 -14.35
CA PHE A 45 11.40 -6.15 -13.13
C PHE A 45 12.56 -6.39 -12.16
N TYR A 46 13.62 -7.05 -12.62
CA TYR A 46 14.76 -7.39 -11.77
C TYR A 46 15.62 -6.18 -11.36
N HIS A 47 15.44 -5.03 -12.03
CA HIS A 47 16.00 -3.77 -11.56
C HIS A 47 15.33 -3.31 -10.25
N TYR A 48 14.03 -3.51 -10.10
CA TYR A 48 13.27 -3.07 -8.92
C TYR A 48 13.11 -4.16 -7.85
N PHE A 49 12.88 -5.40 -8.27
CA PHE A 49 12.56 -6.51 -7.38
C PHE A 49 13.40 -7.74 -7.72
N LYS A 50 14.10 -8.30 -6.76
CA LYS A 50 14.89 -9.52 -6.96
C LYS A 50 14.02 -10.77 -6.91
N THR A 51 12.99 -10.75 -6.08
CA THR A 51 12.11 -11.89 -5.82
C THR A 51 10.64 -11.46 -5.75
N LYS A 52 9.75 -12.40 -5.91
CA LYS A 52 8.31 -12.22 -5.68
C LYS A 52 8.01 -11.79 -4.24
N GLU A 53 8.80 -12.25 -3.28
CA GLU A 53 8.63 -11.94 -1.86
C GLU A 53 8.84 -10.45 -1.55
N GLU A 54 9.74 -9.78 -2.27
CA GLU A 54 9.95 -8.34 -2.12
C GLU A 54 8.68 -7.54 -2.47
N LEU A 55 7.83 -8.07 -3.33
CA LEU A 55 6.56 -7.44 -3.68
C LEU A 55 5.57 -7.39 -2.53
N MET A 56 5.67 -8.32 -1.58
CA MET A 56 4.81 -8.30 -0.39
C MET A 56 4.98 -7.01 0.42
N GLY A 57 6.19 -6.49 0.51
CA GLY A 57 6.46 -5.22 1.18
C GLY A 57 5.82 -4.00 0.50
N THR A 58 5.49 -4.11 -0.78
CA THR A 58 4.88 -3.00 -1.52
C THR A 58 3.42 -2.75 -1.18
N LEU A 59 2.76 -3.62 -0.42
CA LEU A 59 1.39 -3.38 0.05
C LEU A 59 1.31 -2.09 0.87
N ALA A 60 2.32 -1.82 1.68
CA ALA A 60 2.42 -0.57 2.43
C ALA A 60 2.39 0.65 1.50
N TYR A 61 3.03 0.56 0.34
CA TYR A 61 3.03 1.62 -0.67
C TYR A 61 1.62 1.87 -1.23
N LEU A 62 0.86 0.82 -1.49
CA LEU A 62 -0.52 0.95 -1.97
C LEU A 62 -1.41 1.63 -0.91
N PHE A 63 -1.19 1.32 0.36
CA PHE A 63 -1.88 2.01 1.44
C PHE A 63 -1.52 3.50 1.50
N ASP A 64 -0.25 3.82 1.36
CA ASP A 64 0.21 5.21 1.34
C ASP A 64 -0.38 5.99 0.18
N GLU A 65 -0.48 5.39 -1.01
CA GLU A 65 -1.15 5.99 -2.16
C GLU A 65 -2.64 6.25 -1.87
N LYS A 66 -3.32 5.27 -1.28
CA LYS A 66 -4.74 5.41 -0.93
C LYS A 66 -4.97 6.53 0.07
N TYR A 67 -4.18 6.62 1.11
CA TYR A 67 -4.28 7.71 2.09
C TYR A 67 -4.03 9.07 1.44
N THR A 68 -3.05 9.17 0.56
CA THR A 68 -2.76 10.41 -0.17
C THR A 68 -3.93 10.80 -1.08
N GLU A 69 -4.54 9.83 -1.74
CA GLU A 69 -5.69 10.03 -2.62
C GLU A 69 -6.91 10.58 -1.87
N ILE A 70 -7.22 10.02 -0.71
CA ILE A 70 -8.42 10.40 0.06
C ILE A 70 -8.21 11.63 0.94
N TRP A 71 -6.98 12.06 1.17
CA TRP A 71 -6.68 13.16 2.10
C TRP A 71 -7.45 14.46 1.82
N PRO A 72 -7.61 14.93 0.56
CA PRO A 72 -8.42 16.12 0.28
C PRO A 72 -9.88 15.98 0.76
N GLU A 73 -10.45 14.77 0.70
CA GLU A 73 -11.80 14.51 1.19
C GLU A 73 -11.85 14.50 2.72
N VAL A 74 -10.82 13.95 3.35
CA VAL A 74 -10.69 13.95 4.83
C VAL A 74 -10.66 15.37 5.37
N LEU A 75 -9.96 16.27 4.70
CA LEU A 75 -9.86 17.69 5.12
C LEU A 75 -11.19 18.42 5.07
N LYS A 76 -12.16 17.94 4.30
CA LYS A 76 -13.51 18.54 4.22
C LYS A 76 -14.42 18.11 5.37
N ILE A 77 -14.04 17.11 6.14
CA ILE A 77 -14.80 16.61 7.28
C ILE A 77 -14.43 17.46 8.50
N ASP A 78 -15.42 17.93 9.23
CA ASP A 78 -15.18 18.84 10.35
C ASP A 78 -14.76 18.13 11.65
N ASN A 79 -15.36 16.96 11.93
CA ASN A 79 -15.16 16.23 13.19
C ASN A 79 -13.99 15.26 13.08
N ALA A 80 -13.10 15.26 14.09
CA ALA A 80 -11.91 14.39 14.10
C ALA A 80 -12.25 12.90 14.10
N PHE A 81 -13.28 12.48 14.83
CA PHE A 81 -13.70 11.07 14.85
C PHE A 81 -14.27 10.64 13.49
N GLU A 82 -15.04 11.49 12.86
CA GLU A 82 -15.56 11.21 11.51
C GLU A 82 -14.42 11.11 10.48
N LYS A 83 -13.39 11.93 10.59
CA LYS A 83 -12.18 11.81 9.76
C LYS A 83 -11.52 10.43 9.94
N LEU A 84 -11.35 9.97 11.17
CA LEU A 84 -10.75 8.67 11.47
C LEU A 84 -11.61 7.52 10.93
N ILE A 85 -12.91 7.58 11.10
CA ILE A 85 -13.85 6.59 10.57
C ILE A 85 -13.76 6.54 9.05
N PHE A 86 -13.82 7.69 8.39
CA PHE A 86 -13.74 7.79 6.94
C PHE A 86 -12.43 7.19 6.39
N MET A 87 -11.28 7.53 7.01
CA MET A 87 -9.99 6.98 6.61
C MET A 87 -9.96 5.45 6.69
N ASN A 88 -10.50 4.90 7.78
CA ASN A 88 -10.55 3.45 7.98
C ASN A 88 -11.51 2.76 7.02
N GLU A 89 -12.69 3.32 6.79
CA GLU A 89 -13.66 2.78 5.84
C GLU A 89 -13.09 2.70 4.42
N ARG A 90 -12.37 3.74 3.99
CA ARG A 90 -11.73 3.75 2.67
C ARG A 90 -10.61 2.72 2.57
N LEU A 91 -9.81 2.56 3.62
CA LEU A 91 -8.75 1.56 3.64
C LEU A 91 -9.32 0.14 3.61
N PHE A 92 -10.28 -0.16 4.49
CA PHE A 92 -10.89 -1.48 4.55
C PHE A 92 -11.66 -1.82 3.27
N GLY A 93 -12.34 -0.84 2.66
CA GLY A 93 -12.97 -1.03 1.36
C GLY A 93 -11.97 -1.44 0.28
N MET A 94 -10.79 -0.81 0.25
CA MET A 94 -9.72 -1.20 -0.67
C MET A 94 -9.23 -2.62 -0.39
N ILE A 95 -9.09 -3.00 0.87
CA ILE A 95 -8.68 -4.36 1.26
C ILE A 95 -9.71 -5.39 0.79
N GLU A 96 -10.99 -5.15 1.05
CA GLU A 96 -12.06 -6.05 0.62
C GLU A 96 -12.14 -6.22 -0.89
N ASP A 97 -11.97 -5.12 -1.64
CA ASP A 97 -12.10 -5.11 -3.10
C ASP A 97 -10.87 -5.60 -3.85
N SER A 98 -9.69 -5.47 -3.26
CA SER A 98 -8.42 -5.64 -3.99
C SER A 98 -7.42 -6.57 -3.33
N ILE A 99 -7.65 -6.99 -2.10
CA ILE A 99 -6.67 -7.75 -1.32
C ILE A 99 -7.39 -8.87 -0.58
N SER A 100 -6.93 -10.10 -0.75
CA SER A 100 -7.50 -11.25 -0.03
C SER A 100 -7.03 -11.28 1.42
N ILE A 101 -7.81 -11.92 2.28
CA ILE A 101 -7.45 -12.16 3.68
C ILE A 101 -6.13 -12.92 3.79
N ASP A 102 -5.87 -13.86 2.87
CA ASP A 102 -4.60 -14.60 2.82
C ASP A 102 -3.41 -13.66 2.61
N LEU A 103 -3.52 -12.70 1.71
CA LEU A 103 -2.47 -11.71 1.47
C LEU A 103 -2.22 -10.81 2.69
N VAL A 104 -3.28 -10.40 3.36
CA VAL A 104 -3.18 -9.61 4.60
C VAL A 104 -2.47 -10.41 5.68
N ALA A 105 -2.85 -11.68 5.86
CA ALA A 105 -2.23 -12.57 6.83
C ALA A 105 -0.74 -12.77 6.53
N ARG A 106 -0.36 -12.96 5.27
CA ARG A 106 1.04 -13.08 4.84
C ARG A 106 1.83 -11.81 5.13
N LEU A 107 1.24 -10.64 4.89
CA LEU A 107 1.89 -9.37 5.19
C LEU A 107 2.16 -9.23 6.68
N TYR A 108 1.16 -9.47 7.53
CA TYR A 108 1.34 -9.43 8.98
C TYR A 108 2.41 -10.42 9.44
N SER A 109 2.37 -11.65 8.93
CA SER A 109 3.37 -12.66 9.24
C SER A 109 4.79 -12.20 8.87
N SER A 110 4.95 -11.59 7.70
CA SER A 110 6.25 -11.07 7.25
C SER A 110 6.77 -9.95 8.17
N GLN A 111 5.90 -9.13 8.70
CA GLN A 111 6.28 -8.06 9.62
C GLN A 111 6.75 -8.58 10.99
N LEU A 112 6.30 -9.77 11.39
CA LEU A 112 6.65 -10.38 12.67
C LEU A 112 7.93 -11.21 12.64
N VAL A 113 8.17 -11.92 11.54
CA VAL A 113 9.22 -12.95 11.49
C VAL A 113 10.40 -12.60 10.58
N THR A 114 10.26 -11.72 9.63
CA THR A 114 11.29 -11.40 8.65
C THR A 114 12.26 -10.35 9.19
N LYS A 115 13.56 -10.52 8.92
CA LYS A 115 14.61 -9.56 9.26
C LYS A 115 14.66 -8.39 8.26
N GLY A 116 13.57 -7.93 7.72
CA GLY A 116 13.53 -6.84 6.76
C GLY A 116 12.97 -5.56 7.36
N GLU A 117 12.67 -4.62 6.48
CA GLU A 117 11.99 -3.39 6.86
C GLU A 117 10.64 -3.69 7.52
N LYS A 118 10.40 -3.04 8.65
CA LYS A 118 9.16 -3.16 9.41
C LYS A 118 8.26 -1.96 9.11
N GLN A 119 7.53 -2.01 8.00
CA GLN A 119 6.70 -0.89 7.55
C GLN A 119 5.63 -0.49 8.56
N PHE A 120 5.12 -1.43 9.36
CA PHE A 120 4.10 -1.13 10.36
C PHE A 120 4.62 -0.28 11.53
N ILE A 121 5.93 -0.25 11.75
CA ILE A 121 6.54 0.57 12.78
C ILE A 121 7.38 1.73 12.23
N ASP A 122 7.28 1.98 10.94
CA ASP A 122 7.94 3.13 10.32
C ASP A 122 7.04 4.37 10.46
N TYR A 123 7.34 5.17 11.48
CA TYR A 123 6.57 6.38 11.79
C TYR A 123 6.75 7.52 10.79
N SER A 124 7.64 7.38 9.81
CA SER A 124 7.80 8.34 8.72
C SER A 124 6.77 8.17 7.60
N ARG A 125 6.04 7.06 7.59
CA ARG A 125 5.05 6.76 6.56
C ARG A 125 3.87 7.72 6.58
N VAL A 126 3.24 7.87 5.42
CA VAL A 126 2.10 8.79 5.19
C VAL A 126 0.99 8.58 6.22
N TYR A 127 0.62 7.34 6.51
CA TYR A 127 -0.42 7.02 7.50
C TYR A 127 -0.19 7.73 8.84
N TYR A 128 1.01 7.61 9.38
CA TYR A 128 1.33 8.22 10.68
C TYR A 128 1.33 9.75 10.65
N LYS A 129 1.74 10.33 9.53
CA LYS A 129 1.70 11.78 9.34
C LYS A 129 0.27 12.30 9.32
N LEU A 130 -0.60 11.64 8.57
CA LEU A 130 -2.00 12.02 8.47
C LEU A 130 -2.75 11.77 9.78
N LEU A 131 -2.50 10.64 10.42
CA LEU A 131 -3.09 10.30 11.71
C LEU A 131 -2.71 11.34 12.78
N ARG A 132 -1.44 11.69 12.88
CA ARG A 132 -0.98 12.73 13.82
C ARG A 132 -1.64 14.06 13.57
N ASN A 133 -1.83 14.44 12.32
CA ASN A 133 -2.53 15.67 11.93
C ASN A 133 -3.97 15.68 12.46
N VAL A 134 -4.72 14.62 12.18
CA VAL A 134 -6.12 14.49 12.61
C VAL A 134 -6.23 14.51 14.14
N VAL A 135 -5.39 13.73 14.83
CA VAL A 135 -5.41 13.65 16.29
C VAL A 135 -5.00 14.97 16.94
N SER A 136 -3.93 15.60 16.45
CA SER A 136 -3.46 16.89 16.97
C SER A 136 -4.51 17.97 16.82
N ASP A 137 -5.14 18.07 15.66
CA ASP A 137 -6.21 19.05 15.44
C ASP A 137 -7.44 18.77 16.30
N GLY A 138 -7.79 17.49 16.47
CA GLY A 138 -8.88 17.09 17.37
C GLY A 138 -8.61 17.43 18.82
N GLN A 139 -7.37 17.28 19.28
CA GLN A 139 -6.97 17.69 20.63
C GLN A 139 -7.02 19.20 20.81
N LYS A 140 -6.58 19.98 19.83
CA LYS A 140 -6.66 21.44 19.86
C LYS A 140 -8.09 21.96 19.88
N SER A 141 -9.00 21.30 19.20
CA SER A 141 -10.43 21.66 19.15
C SER A 141 -11.21 21.14 20.35
N GLY A 142 -10.64 20.26 21.14
CA GLY A 142 -11.31 19.61 22.28
C GLY A 142 -12.20 18.43 21.89
N GLU A 143 -12.09 17.91 20.67
CA GLU A 143 -12.84 16.74 20.21
C GLU A 143 -12.21 15.41 20.66
N ILE A 144 -10.90 15.41 20.90
CA ILE A 144 -10.13 14.27 21.38
C ILE A 144 -9.41 14.63 22.68
#